data_d3dcba977b517991355ae1b3b9d63e11
#
_entry.id   d3dcba977b517991355ae1b3b9d63e11
#
_cell.length_a   1.000
_cell.length_b   1.000
_cell.length_c   1.000
_cell.angle_alpha   90.00
_cell.angle_beta   90.00
_cell.angle_gamma   90.00
#
_symmetry.space_group_name_H-M   'P 1'
#
loop_
_entity.id
_entity.type
_entity.pdbx_description
1 polymer ?
#
loop_
_entity_poly.entity_id
_entity_poly.type
_entity_poly.pdbx_seq_one_letter_code
_entity_poly.pdbx_strand_id
1 'polypeptide(L)'
;MRVLHLIRRIGGLNRGNIITPRQIESACSTRLAHTKHNRHSNDMTKPDLALSQIAARFTQHDVEWSRGAFMIIDRRTTNPIARLRPIPDTDRFELFYWSNAKGRWTTFGNLGGMKLMLESAHEIVESDPMFRIPHGR
;
A
#
# COMPACT_ATOMS: atom_id res chain seq x y z
N MET A 1 -27.45 48.89 4.10
CA MET A 1 -28.15 48.39 2.89
C MET A 1 -28.08 46.88 2.96
N ARG A 2 -29.12 46.25 3.45
CA ARG A 2 -30.28 45.66 2.79
C ARG A 2 -29.86 44.69 1.68
N VAL A 3 -30.07 43.38 1.93
CA VAL A 3 -31.03 42.50 1.24
C VAL A 3 -30.91 41.14 1.97
N LEU A 4 -31.74 40.63 2.75
CA LEU A 4 -33.16 40.19 2.70
C LEU A 4 -33.47 39.19 1.58
N HIS A 5 -33.79 37.96 2.10
CA HIS A 5 -34.78 37.02 1.56
C HIS A 5 -34.30 36.01 0.52
N LEU A 6 -34.38 34.73 0.83
CA LEU A 6 -35.62 33.99 0.54
C LEU A 6 -35.63 32.59 1.20
N ILE A 7 -36.46 32.47 2.20
CA ILE A 7 -36.94 31.16 2.69
C ILE A 7 -37.98 30.69 1.66
N ARG A 8 -37.73 29.55 1.05
CA ARG A 8 -38.78 28.77 0.41
C ARG A 8 -39.00 27.45 1.10
N ARG A 9 -40.07 27.44 1.87
CA ARG A 9 -40.83 26.27 2.26
C ARG A 9 -41.04 25.35 1.06
N ILE A 10 -40.70 24.09 1.25
CA ILE A 10 -41.40 23.02 0.58
C ILE A 10 -41.91 22.09 1.67
N GLY A 11 -43.16 22.33 2.01
CA GLY A 11 -43.97 21.37 2.70
C GLY A 11 -44.29 20.22 1.74
N GLY A 12 -43.90 19.05 2.10
CA GLY A 12 -44.32 17.80 1.51
C GLY A 12 -44.66 16.85 2.65
N LEU A 13 -45.88 16.98 3.16
CA LEU A 13 -46.50 15.94 3.97
C LEU A 13 -46.60 14.68 3.09
N ASN A 14 -45.75 13.74 3.35
CA ASN A 14 -45.97 12.37 2.90
C ASN A 14 -46.71 11.63 4.00
N ARG A 15 -48.04 11.63 3.85
CA ARG A 15 -48.93 10.79 4.62
C ARG A 15 -48.64 9.33 4.31
N GLY A 16 -48.41 8.55 5.33
CA GLY A 16 -48.88 7.18 5.39
C GLY A 16 -47.92 6.12 4.85
N ASN A 17 -47.02 5.72 5.65
CA ASN A 17 -46.72 4.30 5.76
C ASN A 17 -46.45 4.00 7.23
N ILE A 18 -47.52 3.78 7.95
CA ILE A 18 -47.44 3.15 9.28
C ILE A 18 -47.09 1.68 9.01
N ILE A 19 -45.83 1.36 9.19
CA ILE A 19 -45.34 -0.02 9.15
C ILE A 19 -45.90 -0.70 10.41
N THR A 20 -46.86 -1.58 10.22
CA THR A 20 -47.42 -2.37 11.30
C THR A 20 -46.39 -3.38 11.82
N PRO A 21 -46.41 -3.74 13.09
CA PRO A 21 -45.45 -4.66 13.72
C PRO A 21 -45.33 -6.05 13.06
N ARG A 22 -46.32 -6.44 12.28
CA ARG A 22 -46.32 -7.71 11.55
C ARG A 22 -45.40 -7.75 10.32
N GLN A 23 -44.95 -6.64 9.80
CA GLN A 23 -44.01 -6.58 8.67
C GLN A 23 -42.55 -6.68 9.08
N ILE A 24 -42.26 -6.53 10.38
CA ILE A 24 -40.87 -6.58 10.88
C ILE A 24 -40.40 -8.04 11.04
N GLU A 25 -41.30 -8.96 11.30
CA GLU A 25 -40.92 -10.37 11.48
C GLU A 25 -40.62 -11.12 10.18
N SER A 26 -41.17 -10.67 9.06
CA SER A 26 -40.91 -11.31 7.76
C SER A 26 -39.60 -10.87 7.10
N ALA A 27 -39.04 -9.75 7.51
CA ALA A 27 -37.75 -9.24 6.97
C ALA A 27 -36.52 -9.83 7.68
N CYS A 28 -36.71 -10.50 8.80
CA CYS A 28 -35.60 -11.01 9.62
C CYS A 28 -35.18 -12.45 9.25
N SER A 29 -35.93 -13.14 8.38
CA SER A 29 -35.73 -14.59 8.14
C SER A 29 -34.94 -14.93 6.86
N THR A 30 -34.49 -13.98 6.06
CA THR A 30 -33.91 -14.35 4.76
C THR A 30 -32.56 -13.69 4.46
N ARG A 31 -31.83 -13.22 5.45
CA ARG A 31 -30.45 -12.73 5.24
C ARG A 31 -29.45 -13.21 6.28
N LEU A 32 -29.52 -14.48 6.60
CA LEU A 32 -28.43 -15.24 7.26
C LEU A 32 -27.58 -16.02 6.24
N ALA A 33 -27.50 -15.51 5.02
CA ALA A 33 -26.63 -16.09 4.02
C ALA A 33 -25.58 -15.07 3.63
N HIS A 34 -24.32 -15.38 3.90
CA HIS A 34 -23.12 -14.68 3.50
C HIS A 34 -22.73 -13.45 4.32
N THR A 35 -22.67 -13.57 5.61
CA THR A 35 -21.51 -13.02 6.28
C THR A 35 -20.34 -13.87 5.80
N LYS A 36 -19.69 -13.44 4.72
CA LYS A 36 -18.30 -13.81 4.52
C LYS A 36 -17.63 -13.43 5.82
N HIS A 37 -17.40 -14.42 6.66
CA HIS A 37 -16.40 -14.30 7.70
C HIS A 37 -15.13 -13.96 6.95
N ASN A 38 -14.87 -12.68 6.88
CA ASN A 38 -13.53 -12.19 6.74
C ASN A 38 -12.87 -12.67 8.03
N ARG A 39 -12.47 -13.94 8.03
CA ARG A 39 -11.46 -14.42 8.95
C ARG A 39 -10.27 -13.56 8.59
N HIS A 40 -10.13 -12.43 9.28
CA HIS A 40 -8.83 -11.89 9.58
C HIS A 40 -8.15 -12.99 10.40
N SER A 41 -7.78 -14.04 9.71
CA SER A 41 -6.65 -14.82 10.13
C SER A 41 -5.53 -13.79 10.29
N ASN A 42 -4.98 -13.66 11.48
CA ASN A 42 -3.68 -13.08 11.74
C ASN A 42 -2.60 -14.00 11.12
N ASP A 43 -2.85 -14.51 9.95
CA ASP A 43 -1.87 -15.04 9.06
C ASP A 43 -1.20 -13.80 8.47
N MET A 44 -0.16 -13.32 9.17
CA MET A 44 0.76 -12.33 8.63
C MET A 44 1.23 -12.93 7.32
N THR A 45 0.64 -12.44 6.24
CA THR A 45 1.01 -12.88 4.91
C THR A 45 2.51 -12.72 4.76
N LYS A 46 3.16 -13.67 4.12
CA LYS A 46 4.63 -13.65 3.88
C LYS A 46 5.20 -12.25 3.57
N PRO A 47 4.51 -11.38 2.78
CA PRO A 47 4.94 -10.00 2.56
C PRO A 47 4.92 -9.12 3.81
N ASP A 48 4.01 -9.31 4.77
CA ASP A 48 3.93 -8.45 5.97
C ASP A 48 5.08 -8.72 6.94
N LEU A 49 5.45 -9.99 7.12
CA LEU A 49 6.62 -10.36 7.92
C LEU A 49 7.91 -9.85 7.28
N ALA A 50 8.05 -10.02 5.96
CA ALA A 50 9.19 -9.52 5.21
C ALA A 50 9.26 -7.98 5.25
N LEU A 51 8.12 -7.28 5.16
CA LEU A 51 8.05 -5.83 5.27
C LEU A 51 8.59 -5.35 6.62
N SER A 52 8.19 -6.00 7.71
CA SER A 52 8.68 -5.67 9.06
C SER A 52 10.18 -5.88 9.21
N GLN A 53 10.71 -6.95 8.66
CA GLN A 53 12.15 -7.26 8.68
C GLN A 53 12.96 -6.24 7.85
N ILE A 54 12.47 -5.88 6.68
CA ILE A 54 13.12 -4.90 5.81
C ILE A 54 13.06 -3.52 6.45
N ALA A 55 11.93 -3.10 6.98
CA ALA A 55 11.78 -1.81 7.67
C ALA A 55 12.70 -1.71 8.90
N ALA A 56 12.91 -2.80 9.62
CA ALA A 56 13.83 -2.85 10.74
C ALA A 56 15.31 -2.67 10.34
N ARG A 57 15.67 -3.01 9.11
CA ARG A 57 17.01 -2.78 8.55
C ARG A 57 17.16 -1.38 7.98
N PHE A 58 16.18 -0.92 7.22
CA PHE A 58 16.19 0.39 6.57
C PHE A 58 15.62 1.48 7.49
N THR A 59 16.17 1.64 8.69
CA THR A 59 15.66 2.56 9.73
C THR A 59 15.62 4.03 9.33
N GLN A 60 16.48 4.43 8.38
CA GLN A 60 16.54 5.80 7.85
C GLN A 60 15.57 6.05 6.68
N HIS A 61 14.88 5.01 6.23
CA HIS A 61 14.01 5.01 5.06
C HIS A 61 12.60 4.55 5.43
N ASP A 62 11.64 4.90 4.60
CA ASP A 62 10.33 4.28 4.63
C ASP A 62 10.29 3.10 3.67
N VAL A 63 9.56 2.06 4.03
CA VAL A 63 9.47 0.84 3.23
C VAL A 63 8.02 0.56 2.91
N GLU A 64 7.71 0.43 1.63
CA GLU A 64 6.37 0.15 1.13
C GLU A 64 6.34 -1.07 0.22
N TRP A 65 5.30 -1.89 0.34
CA TRP A 65 5.05 -2.97 -0.61
C TRP A 65 4.26 -2.46 -1.81
N SER A 66 4.84 -2.56 -2.99
CA SER A 66 4.20 -2.12 -4.23
C SER A 66 4.60 -2.98 -5.42
N ARG A 67 3.59 -3.45 -6.16
CA ARG A 67 3.76 -4.19 -7.42
C ARG A 67 4.76 -5.35 -7.32
N GLY A 68 4.62 -6.17 -6.28
CA GLY A 68 5.45 -7.36 -6.10
C GLY A 68 6.89 -7.10 -5.65
N ALA A 69 7.17 -5.92 -5.08
CA ALA A 69 8.47 -5.57 -4.54
C ALA A 69 8.36 -4.58 -3.37
N PHE A 70 9.39 -4.49 -2.57
CA PHE A 70 9.54 -3.51 -1.51
C PHE A 70 10.23 -2.27 -2.07
N MET A 71 9.58 -1.11 -1.92
CA MET A 71 10.13 0.18 -2.29
C MET A 71 10.81 0.78 -1.08
N ILE A 72 12.05 1.17 -1.23
CA ILE A 72 12.82 1.90 -0.21
C ILE A 72 12.76 3.37 -0.56
N ILE A 73 12.21 4.18 0.33
CA ILE A 73 11.90 5.59 0.11
C ILE A 73 12.72 6.45 1.08
N ASP A 74 13.45 7.41 0.57
CA ASP A 74 14.15 8.40 1.40
C ASP A 74 13.12 9.30 2.09
N ARG A 75 13.09 9.28 3.43
CA ARG A 75 12.17 10.08 4.24
C ARG A 75 12.27 11.58 4.00
N ARG A 76 13.46 12.07 3.70
CA ARG A 76 13.71 13.50 3.52
C ARG A 76 13.18 14.02 2.20
N THR A 77 13.37 13.25 1.14
CA THR A 77 13.00 13.66 -0.22
C THR A 77 11.70 13.03 -0.70
N THR A 78 11.19 12.03 0.02
CA THR A 78 10.03 11.19 -0.37
C THR A 78 10.20 10.50 -1.73
N ASN A 79 11.44 10.41 -2.22
CA ASN A 79 11.76 9.73 -3.46
C ASN A 79 12.09 8.25 -3.21
N PRO A 80 11.60 7.35 -4.04
CA PRO A 80 12.01 5.96 -3.99
C PRO A 80 13.46 5.84 -4.49
N ILE A 81 14.35 5.29 -3.68
CA ILE A 81 15.78 5.17 -4.00
C ILE A 81 16.16 3.78 -4.47
N ALA A 82 15.51 2.77 -3.95
CA ALA A 82 15.76 1.38 -4.30
C ALA A 82 14.46 0.57 -4.36
N ARG A 83 14.53 -0.56 -5.02
CA ARG A 83 13.44 -1.54 -5.08
C ARG A 83 13.99 -2.93 -4.86
N LEU A 84 13.44 -3.67 -3.89
CA LEU A 84 13.80 -5.04 -3.57
C LEU A 84 12.68 -5.99 -3.99
N ARG A 85 12.94 -6.84 -4.97
CA ARG A 85 12.01 -7.88 -5.39
C ARG A 85 12.37 -9.20 -4.73
N PRO A 86 11.51 -9.80 -3.91
CA PRO A 86 11.79 -11.10 -3.33
C PRO A 86 11.85 -12.18 -4.41
N ILE A 87 12.78 -13.10 -4.27
CA ILE A 87 12.90 -14.26 -5.14
C ILE A 87 12.09 -15.40 -4.48
N PRO A 88 11.10 -15.97 -5.18
CA PRO A 88 10.29 -17.06 -4.64
C PRO A 88 11.14 -18.20 -4.08
N ASP A 89 10.68 -18.77 -2.97
CA ASP A 89 11.29 -19.93 -2.30
C ASP A 89 12.74 -19.73 -1.82
N THR A 90 13.14 -18.46 -1.68
CA THR A 90 14.46 -18.08 -1.13
C THR A 90 14.30 -16.93 -0.13
N ASP A 91 15.37 -16.68 0.61
CA ASP A 91 15.56 -15.51 1.48
C ASP A 91 16.30 -14.35 0.77
N ARG A 92 16.34 -14.40 -0.56
CA ARG A 92 17.11 -13.47 -1.39
C ARG A 92 16.22 -12.50 -2.12
N PHE A 93 16.83 -11.36 -2.49
CA PHE A 93 16.19 -10.26 -3.19
C PHE A 93 16.98 -9.88 -4.43
N GLU A 94 16.26 -9.47 -5.47
CA GLU A 94 16.84 -8.71 -6.57
C GLU A 94 16.77 -7.23 -6.25
N LEU A 95 17.90 -6.55 -6.36
CA LEU A 95 18.01 -5.12 -6.12
C LEU A 95 17.88 -4.35 -7.44
N PHE A 96 17.05 -3.31 -7.41
CA PHE A 96 16.88 -2.39 -8.53
C PHE A 96 17.20 -0.97 -8.10
N TYR A 97 17.76 -0.21 -9.00
CA TYR A 97 17.93 1.23 -8.90
C TYR A 97 17.16 1.95 -9.99
N TRP A 98 16.87 3.21 -9.79
CA TRP A 98 16.27 4.03 -10.84
C TRP A 98 17.34 4.52 -11.79
N SER A 99 17.21 4.21 -13.06
CA SER A 99 18.11 4.72 -14.10
C SER A 99 17.53 5.99 -14.73
N ASN A 100 18.11 7.14 -14.42
CA ASN A 100 17.69 8.41 -15.01
C ASN A 100 17.86 8.41 -16.54
N ALA A 101 18.91 7.77 -17.05
CA ALA A 101 19.16 7.66 -18.49
C ALA A 101 18.09 6.84 -19.23
N LYS A 102 17.51 5.82 -18.56
CA LYS A 102 16.49 4.95 -19.14
C LYS A 102 15.06 5.32 -18.70
N GLY A 103 14.90 6.19 -17.72
CA GLY A 103 13.60 6.56 -17.12
C GLY A 103 12.85 5.36 -16.53
N ARG A 104 13.56 4.35 -16.02
CA ARG A 104 12.96 3.12 -15.47
C ARG A 104 13.82 2.43 -14.42
N TRP A 105 13.18 1.56 -13.66
CA TRP A 105 13.86 0.64 -12.77
C TRP A 105 14.76 -0.32 -13.54
N THR A 106 16.00 -0.43 -13.13
CA THR A 106 17.02 -1.30 -13.73
C THR A 106 17.62 -2.17 -12.64
N THR A 107 17.87 -3.41 -12.95
CA THR A 107 18.52 -4.35 -12.01
C THR A 107 19.94 -3.88 -11.69
N PHE A 108 20.29 -3.94 -10.41
CA PHE A 108 21.64 -3.68 -9.94
C PHE A 108 22.51 -4.91 -10.20
N GLY A 109 23.73 -4.69 -10.68
CA GLY A 109 24.68 -5.74 -11.01
C GLY A 109 24.69 -6.10 -12.50
N ASN A 110 25.74 -6.82 -12.91
CA ASN A 110 25.95 -7.25 -14.28
C ASN A 110 25.15 -8.52 -14.59
N LEU A 111 24.74 -8.69 -15.85
CA LEU A 111 24.19 -9.93 -16.41
C LEU A 111 23.04 -10.58 -15.62
N GLY A 112 21.94 -9.86 -15.48
CA GLY A 112 20.69 -10.46 -14.98
C GLY A 112 20.37 -10.19 -13.52
N GLY A 113 21.08 -9.26 -12.88
CA GLY A 113 20.81 -8.85 -11.49
C GLY A 113 21.52 -9.71 -10.45
N MET A 114 21.80 -9.13 -9.31
CA MET A 114 22.39 -9.81 -8.17
C MET A 114 21.29 -10.33 -7.24
N LYS A 115 21.41 -11.59 -6.83
CA LYS A 115 20.57 -12.23 -5.82
C LYS A 115 21.21 -12.02 -4.46
N LEU A 116 20.72 -11.04 -3.72
CA LEU A 116 21.34 -10.57 -2.47
C LEU A 116 20.54 -11.00 -1.25
N MET A 117 21.24 -11.27 -0.17
CA MET A 117 20.66 -11.30 1.17
C MET A 117 20.24 -9.89 1.57
N LEU A 118 19.32 -9.75 2.52
CA LEU A 118 18.82 -8.45 2.96
C LEU A 118 19.94 -7.54 3.49
N GLU A 119 20.89 -8.11 4.24
CA GLU A 119 22.06 -7.42 4.78
C GLU A 119 22.92 -6.79 3.67
N SER A 120 23.26 -7.61 2.67
CA SER A 120 24.06 -7.15 1.54
C SER A 120 23.35 -6.11 0.70
N ALA A 121 22.04 -6.26 0.52
CA ALA A 121 21.24 -5.27 -0.19
C ALA A 121 21.19 -3.93 0.57
N HIS A 122 21.05 -3.96 1.89
CA HIS A 122 21.09 -2.77 2.74
C HIS A 122 22.44 -2.07 2.65
N GLU A 123 23.55 -2.81 2.80
CA GLU A 123 24.91 -2.27 2.71
C GLU A 123 25.16 -1.57 1.37
N ILE A 124 24.74 -2.17 0.26
CA ILE A 124 24.87 -1.57 -1.07
C ILE A 124 24.06 -0.29 -1.18
N VAL A 125 22.80 -0.29 -0.74
CA VAL A 125 21.94 0.89 -0.82
C VAL A 125 22.50 2.05 0.00
N GLU A 126 23.10 1.77 1.16
CA GLU A 126 23.70 2.81 2.03
C GLU A 126 25.07 3.29 1.53
N SER A 127 25.85 2.45 0.88
CA SER A 127 27.22 2.77 0.48
C SER A 127 27.34 3.29 -0.96
N ASP A 128 26.55 2.78 -1.89
CA ASP A 128 26.68 3.09 -3.30
C ASP A 128 26.05 4.45 -3.66
N PRO A 129 26.82 5.37 -4.26
CA PRO A 129 26.33 6.68 -4.67
C PRO A 129 25.13 6.64 -5.63
N MET A 130 24.94 5.54 -6.36
CA MET A 130 23.86 5.38 -7.33
C MET A 130 22.47 5.48 -6.68
N PHE A 131 22.32 5.08 -5.42
CA PHE A 131 21.08 5.18 -4.66
C PHE A 131 20.84 6.55 -4.01
N ARG A 132 21.84 7.43 -4.03
CA ARG A 132 21.76 8.79 -3.48
C ARG A 132 21.37 9.84 -4.51
N ILE A 133 21.33 9.49 -5.79
CA ILE A 133 20.99 10.42 -6.86
C ILE A 133 19.48 10.62 -6.88
N PRO A 134 18.97 11.86 -6.66
CA PRO A 134 17.55 12.14 -6.74
C PRO A 134 17.03 11.80 -8.13
N HIS A 135 15.86 11.17 -8.19
CA HIS A 135 15.17 10.96 -9.45
C HIS A 135 14.84 12.34 -10.04
N GLY A 136 15.41 12.65 -11.20
CA GLY A 136 15.02 13.83 -11.96
C GLY A 136 13.52 13.73 -12.28
N ARG A 137 12.79 14.78 -11.97
CA ARG A 137 11.41 14.96 -12.42
C ARG A 137 11.38 15.21 -13.91
#